data_9822cd33f16297cf65ddf328c5cd755a
#
_entry.id   9822cd33f16297cf65ddf328c5cd755a
#
_cell.length_a   1.000
_cell.length_b   1.000
_cell.length_c   1.000
_cell.angle_alpha   90.00
_cell.angle_beta   90.00
_cell.angle_gamma   90.00
#
_symmetry.space_group_name_H-M   'P 1'
#
loop_
_entity.id
_entity.type
_entity.pdbx_description
1 polymer ?
#
loop_
_entity_poly.entity_id
_entity_poly.type
_entity_poly.pdbx_seq_one_letter_code
_entity_poly.pdbx_strand_id
1 'polypeptide(L)'
;MSERVAFRTCPLCEATCGLEIRLVDEDVKVIRGDRENPFSEGFVCPKGSVLGRLHNDPDRVRTPLIKRDGVHVEATWEEAFAEVHRRIADVKERHGSHALSLYIGNPNAH
;
A
#
# COMPACT_ATOMS: atom_id res chain seq x y z
N MET A 1 3.52 -16.28 -21.16
CA MET A 1 3.04 -16.24 -19.74
C MET A 1 4.20 -16.66 -18.87
N SER A 2 4.70 -15.77 -18.04
CA SER A 2 5.74 -16.06 -17.05
C SER A 2 5.07 -16.30 -15.70
N GLU A 3 5.35 -17.46 -15.10
CA GLU A 3 4.92 -17.77 -13.75
C GLU A 3 6.09 -17.57 -12.79
N ARG A 4 5.85 -16.90 -11.67
CA ARG A 4 6.85 -16.68 -10.62
C ARG A 4 6.25 -16.73 -9.24
N VAL A 5 7.07 -17.03 -8.26
CA VAL A 5 6.74 -16.99 -6.84
C VAL A 5 7.49 -15.81 -6.20
N ALA A 6 6.81 -15.03 -5.38
CA ALA A 6 7.39 -13.96 -4.59
C ALA A 6 7.04 -14.16 -3.12
N PHE A 7 7.98 -13.85 -2.23
CA PHE A 7 7.77 -13.85 -0.79
C PHE A 7 7.66 -12.43 -0.27
N ARG A 8 6.68 -12.18 0.59
CA ARG A 8 6.42 -10.86 1.17
C ARG A 8 5.88 -11.01 2.60
N THR A 9 6.00 -9.97 3.37
CA THR A 9 5.31 -9.84 4.66
C THR A 9 3.90 -9.29 4.43
N CYS A 10 2.91 -9.85 5.13
CA CYS A 10 1.53 -9.36 5.08
C CYS A 10 1.45 -7.95 5.69
N PRO A 11 0.91 -6.95 4.98
CA PRO A 11 0.87 -5.57 5.46
C PRO A 11 -0.36 -5.24 6.32
N LEU A 12 -1.24 -6.20 6.63
CA LEU A 12 -2.55 -5.88 7.22
C LEU A 12 -2.52 -5.64 8.72
N CYS A 13 -1.57 -6.24 9.44
CA CYS A 13 -1.47 -6.08 10.89
C CYS A 13 -0.08 -6.48 11.43
N GLU A 14 0.15 -6.24 12.72
CA GLU A 14 1.41 -6.51 13.40
C GLU A 14 1.78 -8.00 13.50
N ALA A 15 0.89 -8.92 13.11
CA ALA A 15 1.23 -10.35 13.04
C ALA A 15 2.31 -10.65 11.99
N THR A 16 2.49 -9.75 11.01
CA THR A 16 3.58 -9.80 10.00
C THR A 16 3.76 -11.17 9.34
N CYS A 17 2.66 -11.88 9.09
CA CYS A 17 2.70 -13.22 8.49
C CYS A 17 3.46 -13.23 7.17
N GLY A 18 4.32 -14.25 6.98
CA GLY A 18 4.98 -14.50 5.70
C GLY A 18 3.99 -14.97 4.64
N LEU A 19 4.08 -14.41 3.46
CA LEU A 19 3.23 -14.76 2.31
C LEU A 19 4.05 -15.35 1.18
N GLU A 20 3.61 -16.49 0.66
CA GLU A 20 3.99 -17.02 -0.64
C GLU A 20 2.96 -16.56 -1.67
N ILE A 21 3.39 -15.78 -2.65
CA ILE A 21 2.54 -15.16 -3.67
C ILE A 21 2.90 -15.74 -5.03
N ARG A 22 1.93 -16.36 -5.69
CA ARG A 22 2.09 -16.84 -7.08
C ARG A 22 1.52 -15.82 -8.04
N LEU A 23 2.35 -15.43 -8.99
CA LEU A 23 2.01 -14.47 -10.04
C LEU A 23 2.06 -15.16 -11.40
N VAL A 24 1.15 -14.77 -12.27
CA VAL A 24 1.21 -15.05 -13.70
C VAL A 24 1.27 -13.70 -14.41
N ASP A 25 2.40 -13.45 -15.08
CA ASP A 25 2.79 -12.13 -15.51
C ASP A 25 2.78 -11.17 -14.30
N GLU A 26 1.97 -10.12 -14.25
CA GLU A 26 1.86 -9.22 -13.10
C GLU A 26 0.61 -9.49 -12.21
N ASP A 27 -0.23 -10.45 -12.59
CA ASP A 27 -1.44 -10.77 -11.85
C ASP A 27 -1.16 -11.69 -10.66
N VAL A 28 -1.64 -11.32 -9.50
CA VAL A 28 -1.64 -12.17 -8.30
C VAL A 28 -2.72 -13.23 -8.44
N LYS A 29 -2.32 -14.50 -8.55
CA LYS A 29 -3.23 -15.64 -8.71
C LYS A 29 -3.56 -16.32 -7.40
N VAL A 30 -2.55 -16.51 -6.55
CA VAL A 30 -2.71 -17.21 -5.26
C VAL A 30 -1.84 -16.56 -4.21
N ILE A 31 -2.38 -16.41 -3.00
CA ILE A 31 -1.62 -16.05 -1.81
C ILE A 31 -1.81 -17.14 -0.77
N ARG A 32 -0.72 -17.64 -0.22
CA ARG A 32 -0.68 -18.64 0.86
C ARG A 32 0.27 -18.18 1.95
N GLY A 33 0.20 -18.81 3.11
CA GLY A 33 1.22 -18.64 4.14
C GLY A 33 2.53 -19.29 3.70
N ASP A 34 3.62 -18.57 3.90
CA ASP A 34 4.98 -19.07 3.67
C ASP A 34 5.36 -20.02 4.83
N ARG A 35 5.55 -21.29 4.51
CA ARG A 35 5.86 -22.33 5.50
C ARG A 35 7.28 -22.22 6.07
N GLU A 36 8.18 -21.58 5.32
CA GLU A 36 9.57 -21.37 5.74
C GLU A 36 9.71 -20.07 6.56
N ASN A 37 8.64 -19.31 6.72
CA ASN A 37 8.68 -18.09 7.53
C ASN A 37 8.79 -18.45 9.02
N PRO A 38 9.85 -18.00 9.74
CA PRO A 38 10.13 -18.43 11.11
C PRO A 38 9.12 -17.94 12.15
N PHE A 39 8.30 -16.93 11.82
CA PHE A 39 7.31 -16.38 12.76
C PHE A 39 5.93 -16.94 12.55
N SER A 40 5.49 -17.05 11.30
CA SER A 40 4.12 -17.47 10.97
C SER A 40 4.00 -18.95 10.59
N GLU A 41 5.11 -19.62 10.24
CA GLU A 41 5.19 -21.06 9.93
C GLU A 41 4.06 -21.53 8.98
N GLY A 42 3.76 -20.73 7.97
CA GLY A 42 2.69 -21.01 7.00
C GLY A 42 1.30 -20.54 7.41
N PHE A 43 1.14 -19.92 8.59
CA PHE A 43 -0.14 -19.32 8.95
C PHE A 43 -0.41 -18.05 8.14
N VAL A 44 -1.63 -17.92 7.67
CA VAL A 44 -2.19 -16.70 7.10
C VAL A 44 -3.68 -16.64 7.40
N CYS A 45 -4.17 -15.52 7.88
CA CYS A 45 -5.61 -15.34 8.12
C CYS A 45 -6.38 -15.15 6.80
N PRO A 46 -7.73 -15.30 6.81
CA PRO A 46 -8.54 -15.12 5.60
C PRO A 46 -8.36 -13.77 4.91
N LYS A 47 -8.08 -12.69 5.65
CA LYS A 47 -7.82 -11.36 5.06
C LYS A 47 -6.53 -11.35 4.23
N GLY A 48 -5.46 -11.95 4.73
CA GLY A 48 -4.19 -12.04 4.02
C GLY A 48 -4.30 -12.88 2.75
N SER A 49 -5.03 -13.99 2.79
CA SER A 49 -5.20 -14.88 1.64
C SER A 49 -5.97 -14.26 0.47
N VAL A 50 -6.78 -13.22 0.71
CA VAL A 50 -7.57 -12.54 -0.33
C VAL A 50 -7.00 -11.19 -0.77
N LEU A 51 -5.82 -10.80 -0.29
CA LEU A 51 -5.14 -9.56 -0.72
C LEU A 51 -4.96 -9.44 -2.24
N GLY A 52 -4.86 -10.57 -2.95
CA GLY A 52 -4.78 -10.58 -4.41
C GLY A 52 -5.99 -9.96 -5.09
N ARG A 53 -7.17 -10.05 -4.49
CA ARG A 53 -8.38 -9.40 -5.02
C ARG A 53 -8.26 -7.88 -4.97
N LEU A 54 -7.74 -7.34 -3.87
CA LEU A 54 -7.47 -5.91 -3.73
C LEU A 54 -6.37 -5.45 -4.68
N HIS A 55 -5.32 -6.27 -4.87
CA HIS A 55 -4.22 -5.94 -5.79
C HIS A 55 -4.69 -5.87 -7.24
N ASN A 56 -5.54 -6.81 -7.66
CA ASN A 56 -6.05 -6.92 -9.03
C ASN A 56 -7.29 -6.06 -9.28
N ASP A 57 -7.81 -5.35 -8.26
CA ASP A 57 -9.03 -4.56 -8.37
C ASP A 57 -8.87 -3.46 -9.42
N PRO A 58 -9.75 -3.38 -10.44
CA PRO A 58 -9.67 -2.36 -11.47
C PRO A 58 -9.90 -0.94 -10.94
N ASP A 59 -10.63 -0.80 -9.83
CA ASP A 59 -10.91 0.51 -9.21
C ASP A 59 -9.78 0.99 -8.30
N ARG A 60 -8.72 0.19 -8.15
CA ARG A 60 -7.59 0.57 -7.33
C ARG A 60 -6.85 1.77 -7.93
N VAL A 61 -6.62 2.80 -7.11
CA VAL A 61 -5.77 3.94 -7.46
C VAL A 61 -4.33 3.45 -7.66
N ARG A 62 -3.77 3.68 -8.85
CA ARG A 62 -2.42 3.21 -9.25
C ARG A 62 -1.43 4.34 -9.44
N THR A 63 -1.91 5.55 -9.58
CA THR A 63 -1.13 6.78 -9.76
C THR A 63 -1.52 7.81 -8.71
N PRO A 64 -0.65 8.74 -8.34
CA PRO A 64 -1.05 9.86 -7.49
C PRO A 64 -2.20 10.65 -8.12
N LEU A 65 -3.09 11.14 -7.27
CA LEU A 65 -4.19 12.01 -7.69
C LEU A 65 -4.07 13.36 -6.98
N ILE A 66 -4.16 14.44 -7.72
CA ILE A 66 -4.21 15.81 -7.19
C ILE A 66 -5.59 16.40 -7.48
N LYS A 67 -6.21 16.99 -6.46
CA LYS A 67 -7.50 17.67 -6.64
C LYS A 67 -7.27 19.05 -7.26
N ARG A 68 -7.78 19.25 -8.50
CA ARG A 68 -7.77 20.52 -9.23
C ARG A 68 -9.21 20.88 -9.57
N ASP A 69 -9.64 22.10 -9.24
CA ASP A 69 -11.01 22.60 -9.49
C ASP A 69 -12.12 21.63 -9.05
N GLY A 70 -11.92 20.98 -7.90
CA GLY A 70 -12.87 20.05 -7.31
C GLY A 70 -12.79 18.62 -7.84
N VAL A 71 -12.02 18.35 -8.90
CA VAL A 71 -11.87 17.03 -9.54
C VAL A 71 -10.49 16.44 -9.25
N HIS A 72 -10.43 15.14 -8.98
CA HIS A 72 -9.16 14.42 -8.86
C HIS A 72 -8.64 14.07 -10.24
N VAL A 73 -7.41 14.50 -10.54
CA VAL A 73 -6.71 14.25 -11.82
C VAL A 73 -5.41 13.51 -11.53
N GLU A 74 -5.00 12.66 -12.46
CA GLU A 74 -3.73 11.96 -12.38
C GLU A 74 -2.55 12.94 -12.38
N ALA A 75 -1.53 12.61 -11.61
CA ALA A 75 -0.30 13.38 -11.48
C ALA A 75 0.92 12.46 -11.45
N THR A 76 2.08 13.01 -11.78
CA THR A 76 3.34 12.28 -11.55
C THR A 76 3.68 12.27 -10.06
N TRP A 77 4.59 11.38 -9.67
CA TRP A 77 5.09 11.35 -8.29
C TRP A 77 5.81 12.65 -7.91
N GLU A 78 6.55 13.25 -8.84
CA GLU A 78 7.22 14.53 -8.64
C GLU A 78 6.21 15.65 -8.36
N GLU A 79 5.16 15.74 -9.15
CA GLU A 79 4.07 16.71 -8.94
C GLU A 79 3.37 16.49 -7.59
N ALA A 80 3.09 15.23 -7.24
CA ALA A 80 2.44 14.89 -5.98
C ALA A 80 3.29 15.27 -4.77
N PHE A 81 4.58 14.96 -4.78
CA PHE A 81 5.50 15.34 -3.70
C PHE A 81 5.67 16.86 -3.61
N ALA A 82 5.80 17.55 -4.74
CA ALA A 82 5.89 19.01 -4.76
C ALA A 82 4.63 19.66 -4.15
N GLU A 83 3.45 19.15 -4.49
CA GLU A 83 2.19 19.66 -3.95
C GLU A 83 2.04 19.37 -2.45
N VAL A 84 2.42 18.18 -1.97
CA VAL A 84 2.44 17.84 -0.54
C VAL A 84 3.40 18.78 0.22
N HIS A 85 4.62 18.95 -0.30
CA HIS A 85 5.60 19.84 0.31
C HIS A 85 5.09 21.27 0.41
N ARG A 86 4.55 21.80 -0.68
CA ARG A 86 3.99 23.16 -0.75
C ARG A 86 2.89 23.36 0.29
N ARG A 87 1.93 22.40 0.40
CA ARG A 87 0.81 22.50 1.36
C ARG A 87 1.27 22.43 2.79
N ILE A 88 2.21 21.52 3.10
CA ILE A 88 2.77 21.41 4.47
C ILE A 88 3.51 22.70 4.84
N ALA A 89 4.33 23.23 3.94
CA ALA A 89 5.07 24.48 4.16
C ALA A 89 4.09 25.65 4.42
N ASP A 90 3.07 25.80 3.60
CA ASP A 90 2.05 26.85 3.73
C ASP A 90 1.28 26.78 5.08
N VAL A 91 0.88 25.56 5.49
CA VAL A 91 0.22 25.37 6.81
C VAL A 91 1.17 25.72 7.95
N LYS A 92 2.41 25.31 7.89
CA LYS A 92 3.43 25.62 8.91
C LYS A 92 3.72 27.12 9.00
N GLU A 93 3.82 27.77 7.86
CA GLU A 93 4.06 29.22 7.79
C GLU A 93 2.89 30.02 8.41
N ARG A 94 1.67 29.66 8.05
CA ARG A 94 0.46 30.38 8.52
C ARG A 94 0.02 30.06 9.94
N HIS A 95 0.24 28.82 10.38
CA HIS A 95 -0.39 28.31 11.62
C HIS A 95 0.62 27.66 12.58
N GLY A 96 1.89 27.54 12.20
CA GLY A 96 2.92 26.88 13.00
C GLY A 96 2.89 25.36 12.88
N SER A 97 3.95 24.72 13.37
CA SER A 97 4.13 23.25 13.27
C SER A 97 3.08 22.44 14.02
N HIS A 98 2.46 23.03 15.05
CA HIS A 98 1.40 22.38 15.84
C HIS A 98 0.07 22.22 15.08
N ALA A 99 -0.08 22.88 13.92
CA ALA A 99 -1.26 22.75 13.08
C ALA A 99 -1.25 21.46 12.22
N LEU A 100 -0.18 20.68 12.26
CA LEU A 100 -0.06 19.42 11.55
C LEU A 100 -0.26 18.24 12.50
N SER A 101 -1.10 17.31 12.11
CA SER A 101 -1.23 16.02 12.79
C SER A 101 -1.22 14.88 11.79
N LEU A 102 -0.76 13.70 12.24
CA LEU A 102 -0.73 12.49 11.45
C LEU A 102 -1.64 11.44 12.10
N TYR A 103 -2.50 10.86 11.28
CA TYR A 103 -3.21 9.64 11.62
C TYR A 103 -2.79 8.54 10.64
N ILE A 104 -2.14 7.50 11.17
CA ILE A 104 -1.57 6.41 10.38
C ILE A 104 -2.33 5.13 10.69
N GLY A 105 -2.86 4.48 9.67
CA GLY A 105 -3.47 3.16 9.81
C GLY A 105 -2.41 2.06 9.96
N ASN A 106 -2.79 0.97 10.61
CA ASN A 106 -1.92 -0.19 10.85
C ASN A 106 -1.18 -0.69 9.59
N PRO A 107 -1.82 -0.82 8.41
CA PRO A 107 -1.13 -1.26 7.20
C PRO A 107 0.03 -0.38 6.71
N ASN A 108 0.14 0.83 7.21
CA ASN A 108 1.20 1.77 6.84
C ASN A 108 2.31 1.86 7.90
N ALA A 109 2.22 1.05 8.95
CA ALA A 109 3.18 1.05 10.06
C ALA A 109 4.26 -0.04 9.91
N HIS A 110 4.17 -0.90 8.87
CA HIS A 110 5.07 -2.03 8.60
C HIS A 110 5.77 -1.89 7.27
#